data_cca3b5744136896ca7eff8edcbd35193
#
_entry.id   cca3b5744136896ca7eff8edcbd35193
#
_cell.length_a   1.000
_cell.length_b   1.000
_cell.length_c   1.000
_cell.angle_alpha   90.00
_cell.angle_beta   90.00
_cell.angle_gamma   90.00
#
_symmetry.space_group_name_H-M   'P 1'
#
loop_
_entity.id
_entity.type
_entity.pdbx_description
1 polymer ?
#
loop_
_entity_poly.entity_id
_entity_poly.type
_entity_poly.pdbx_seq_one_letter_code
_entity_poly.pdbx_strand_id
1 'polypeptide(L)'
;MPMRHNGLFIALGGAALVATAGVAVMIAPARTGLPITLDPAADAPSATGPRKPAHPRYTGVNIATGGFASKRIPGRYGFDYFYPKPQETAPFVAAGMNAIRVPVLWERLQPQPNAPIDATELARLDESIAGLGGFGLIILDVHNYAKYRGQRLDQIDPRGAMLADLWTRLARHYAGDQRIAFGVMNEPNGLSATAWRPIAEASLQAIRATGARNLVLVPGTNWSGAHSWTKGSDSNGEALKTLVDPANNMAFEMHQYPDADSSGTHPECVSPKAAAQAFDSATAWLRANKARGFLGEFGASSDPNCLAALDAVLGTLDAGSDVWLGWTYWAGGALWGPYMYSVQPDKTGDKPQMSILIRHKS
;
A
#
# COMPACT_ATOMS: atom_id res chain seq x y z
N MET A 1 2.26 -61.03 15.09
CA MET A 1 0.91 -61.63 14.89
C MET A 1 -0.01 -60.52 14.38
N PRO A 2 -0.57 -60.65 13.18
CA PRO A 2 -1.44 -59.65 12.58
C PRO A 2 -2.90 -60.08 12.72
N MET A 3 -3.78 -59.09 12.85
CA MET A 3 -5.20 -59.32 12.54
C MET A 3 -5.67 -58.34 11.48
N ARG A 4 -6.06 -58.94 10.37
CA ARG A 4 -6.81 -58.30 9.27
C ARG A 4 -8.29 -58.35 9.62
N HIS A 5 -9.05 -57.30 9.26
CA HIS A 5 -10.47 -57.47 8.99
C HIS A 5 -10.84 -56.71 7.72
N ASN A 6 -11.36 -57.45 6.76
CA ASN A 6 -12.03 -57.06 5.52
C ASN A 6 -13.48 -56.62 5.81
N GLY A 7 -14.00 -55.75 4.97
CA GLY A 7 -15.44 -55.44 4.88
C GLY A 7 -15.66 -54.41 3.78
N LEU A 8 -15.95 -54.84 2.69
CA LEU A 8 -17.11 -55.10 1.85
C LEU A 8 -17.64 -53.81 1.16
N PHE A 9 -17.46 -53.78 -0.17
CA PHE A 9 -18.09 -52.83 -1.10
C PHE A 9 -19.56 -53.15 -1.28
N ILE A 10 -20.44 -52.12 -1.29
CA ILE A 10 -21.76 -52.17 -1.90
C ILE A 10 -21.90 -50.96 -2.83
N ALA A 11 -21.98 -51.22 -4.14
CA ALA A 11 -22.35 -50.27 -5.15
C ALA A 11 -23.87 -50.29 -5.33
N LEU A 12 -24.49 -49.13 -5.29
CA LEU A 12 -25.88 -48.97 -5.74
C LEU A 12 -25.93 -47.87 -6.80
N GLY A 13 -26.25 -48.31 -8.02
CA GLY A 13 -26.53 -47.44 -9.16
C GLY A 13 -27.92 -46.81 -9.06
N GLY A 14 -28.01 -45.58 -9.35
CA GLY A 14 -29.26 -44.81 -9.51
C GLY A 14 -29.29 -44.13 -10.86
N ALA A 15 -30.19 -44.57 -11.72
CA ALA A 15 -30.47 -44.01 -13.05
C ALA A 15 -31.23 -42.67 -12.87
N ALA A 16 -30.75 -41.62 -13.51
CA ALA A 16 -31.44 -40.33 -13.58
C ALA A 16 -32.21 -40.27 -14.92
N LEU A 17 -33.52 -40.11 -14.85
CA LEU A 17 -34.41 -39.81 -15.97
C LEU A 17 -34.17 -38.32 -16.40
N VAL A 18 -33.96 -38.13 -17.68
CA VAL A 18 -33.96 -36.81 -18.33
C VAL A 18 -35.39 -36.51 -18.77
N ALA A 19 -36.02 -35.49 -18.19
CA ALA A 19 -37.28 -34.95 -18.68
C ALA A 19 -37.02 -33.73 -19.55
N THR A 20 -37.30 -33.84 -20.85
CA THR A 20 -37.27 -32.72 -21.81
C THR A 20 -38.58 -31.94 -21.72
N ALA A 21 -38.56 -30.71 -21.27
CA ALA A 21 -39.68 -29.77 -21.36
C ALA A 21 -39.54 -28.92 -22.64
N GLY A 22 -40.45 -29.13 -23.59
CA GLY A 22 -40.56 -28.33 -24.78
C GLY A 22 -41.21 -26.99 -24.47
N VAL A 23 -40.58 -25.89 -24.90
CA VAL A 23 -41.12 -24.53 -24.83
C VAL A 23 -41.76 -24.22 -26.19
N ALA A 24 -43.09 -24.05 -26.19
CA ALA A 24 -43.83 -23.55 -27.35
C ALA A 24 -43.67 -22.03 -27.46
N VAL A 25 -43.11 -21.56 -28.57
CA VAL A 25 -43.05 -20.11 -28.87
C VAL A 25 -44.34 -19.69 -29.56
N MET A 26 -45.15 -18.87 -28.90
CA MET A 26 -46.28 -18.19 -29.56
C MET A 26 -45.77 -16.92 -30.24
N ILE A 27 -45.95 -16.86 -31.56
CA ILE A 27 -45.70 -15.67 -32.37
C ILE A 27 -46.97 -14.81 -32.39
N ALA A 28 -46.92 -13.60 -31.81
CA ALA A 28 -47.96 -12.59 -31.91
C ALA A 28 -47.78 -11.72 -33.18
N PRO A 29 -48.89 -11.24 -33.84
CA PRO A 29 -48.76 -10.50 -35.08
C PRO A 29 -48.28 -9.07 -34.89
N ALA A 30 -47.50 -8.59 -35.86
CA ALA A 30 -46.96 -7.22 -35.92
C ALA A 30 -48.05 -6.16 -36.01
N ARG A 31 -47.99 -5.19 -35.12
CA ARG A 31 -48.74 -3.93 -35.24
C ARG A 31 -47.90 -2.94 -36.06
N THR A 32 -48.48 -2.46 -37.16
CA THR A 32 -48.00 -1.35 -37.95
C THR A 32 -48.05 -0.06 -37.16
N GLY A 33 -46.93 0.43 -36.71
CA GLY A 33 -46.77 1.72 -36.05
C GLY A 33 -46.52 2.85 -37.03
N LEU A 34 -47.14 3.98 -36.82
CA LEU A 34 -46.99 5.25 -37.53
C LEU A 34 -45.53 5.78 -37.41
N PRO A 35 -45.07 6.58 -38.37
CA PRO A 35 -43.69 7.12 -38.30
C PRO A 35 -43.57 8.14 -37.18
N ILE A 36 -42.64 7.89 -36.24
CA ILE A 36 -42.20 8.84 -35.24
C ILE A 36 -41.24 9.80 -35.91
N THR A 37 -41.65 11.04 -36.09
CA THR A 37 -40.73 12.16 -36.43
C THR A 37 -39.82 12.38 -35.24
N LEU A 38 -38.50 12.09 -35.38
CA LEU A 38 -37.49 12.48 -34.45
C LEU A 38 -37.25 13.99 -34.55
N ASP A 39 -37.57 14.70 -33.50
CA ASP A 39 -37.19 16.11 -33.28
C ASP A 39 -35.70 16.18 -33.02
N PRO A 40 -34.86 16.89 -33.81
CA PRO A 40 -33.39 16.89 -33.64
C PRO A 40 -32.89 17.92 -32.62
N ALA A 41 -33.67 18.24 -31.59
CA ALA A 41 -33.25 19.16 -30.52
C ALA A 41 -33.76 18.71 -29.16
N ALA A 42 -33.37 17.49 -28.72
CA ALA A 42 -33.41 17.17 -27.32
C ALA A 42 -32.05 17.48 -26.73
N ASP A 43 -31.98 18.59 -26.01
CA ASP A 43 -30.80 19.03 -25.25
C ASP A 43 -30.21 17.89 -24.44
N ALA A 44 -28.96 17.56 -24.73
CA ALA A 44 -28.15 16.75 -23.83
C ALA A 44 -28.08 17.46 -22.48
N PRO A 45 -28.35 16.81 -21.34
CA PRO A 45 -28.25 17.44 -20.04
C PRO A 45 -26.80 17.92 -19.84
N SER A 46 -26.65 19.25 -19.81
CA SER A 46 -25.41 19.93 -19.41
C SER A 46 -25.08 19.53 -17.97
N ALA A 47 -24.20 18.56 -17.80
CA ALA A 47 -23.66 18.17 -16.49
C ALA A 47 -22.62 19.18 -16.04
N THR A 48 -23.05 20.40 -15.68
CA THR A 48 -22.20 21.41 -15.03
C THR A 48 -22.63 21.65 -13.60
N GLY A 49 -22.57 20.59 -12.79
CA GLY A 49 -22.40 20.71 -11.35
C GLY A 49 -20.91 20.62 -11.01
N PRO A 50 -20.41 21.29 -9.94
CA PRO A 50 -19.02 21.10 -9.52
C PRO A 50 -18.80 19.61 -9.28
N ARG A 51 -17.93 18.97 -10.07
CA ARG A 51 -17.49 17.60 -9.82
C ARG A 51 -16.90 17.58 -8.42
N LYS A 52 -17.47 16.78 -7.53
CA LYS A 52 -16.87 16.50 -6.22
C LYS A 52 -15.42 16.09 -6.46
N PRO A 53 -14.42 16.66 -5.76
CA PRO A 53 -13.04 16.24 -5.90
C PRO A 53 -12.94 14.73 -5.78
N ALA A 54 -12.29 14.07 -6.73
CA ALA A 54 -12.02 12.66 -6.62
C ALA A 54 -11.00 12.45 -5.50
N HIS A 55 -11.26 11.54 -4.57
CA HIS A 55 -10.28 11.15 -3.57
C HIS A 55 -9.34 10.08 -4.15
N PRO A 56 -8.09 9.95 -3.65
CA PRO A 56 -7.24 8.81 -3.96
C PRO A 56 -7.94 7.48 -3.62
N ARG A 57 -7.67 6.45 -4.43
CA ARG A 57 -8.34 5.13 -4.32
C ARG A 57 -8.11 4.43 -2.98
N TYR A 58 -6.92 4.59 -2.41
CA TYR A 58 -6.50 3.88 -1.19
C TYR A 58 -6.18 4.87 -0.09
N THR A 59 -6.85 4.73 1.05
CA THR A 59 -6.68 5.61 2.19
C THR A 59 -6.59 4.78 3.46
N GLY A 60 -5.56 5.03 4.29
CA GLY A 60 -5.30 4.11 5.36
C GLY A 60 -4.26 4.53 6.39
N VAL A 61 -3.70 3.54 7.06
CA VAL A 61 -2.83 3.73 8.21
C VAL A 61 -1.62 2.79 8.17
N ASN A 62 -0.49 3.25 8.71
CA ASN A 62 0.65 2.41 9.04
C ASN A 62 0.43 1.76 10.42
N ILE A 63 0.59 0.43 10.53
CA ILE A 63 0.69 -0.27 11.81
C ILE A 63 2.11 -0.82 11.91
N ALA A 64 2.98 -0.04 12.55
CA ALA A 64 4.44 -0.21 12.44
C ALA A 64 5.05 -1.24 13.40
N THR A 65 4.24 -1.91 14.21
CA THR A 65 4.71 -2.78 15.29
C THR A 65 5.59 -3.95 14.83
N GLY A 66 5.45 -4.39 13.58
CA GLY A 66 6.34 -5.38 12.96
C GLY A 66 7.77 -4.89 12.71
N GLY A 67 7.97 -3.55 12.60
CA GLY A 67 9.29 -2.90 12.48
C GLY A 67 9.97 -2.55 13.81
N PHE A 68 9.28 -2.70 14.95
CA PHE A 68 9.79 -2.28 16.25
C PHE A 68 11.00 -3.10 16.72
N ALA A 69 11.76 -2.54 17.65
CA ALA A 69 12.97 -3.12 18.23
C ALA A 69 14.00 -3.60 17.16
N SER A 70 14.19 -2.82 16.11
CA SER A 70 15.08 -3.13 14.97
C SER A 70 16.54 -3.41 15.36
N LYS A 71 16.98 -2.95 16.53
CA LYS A 71 18.31 -3.25 17.11
C LYS A 71 18.38 -4.63 17.79
N ARG A 72 17.24 -5.32 17.98
CA ARG A 72 17.15 -6.66 18.58
C ARG A 72 16.71 -7.66 17.51
N ILE A 73 17.64 -8.32 16.90
CA ILE A 73 17.37 -9.32 15.86
C ILE A 73 17.69 -10.73 16.37
N PRO A 74 16.76 -11.68 16.29
CA PRO A 74 15.39 -11.58 15.74
C PRO A 74 14.40 -10.84 16.63
N GLY A 75 14.67 -10.67 17.92
CA GLY A 75 13.73 -10.16 18.91
C GLY A 75 12.73 -11.23 19.39
N ARG A 76 11.88 -10.88 20.36
CA ARG A 76 10.84 -11.77 20.91
C ARG A 76 9.48 -11.35 20.35
N TYR A 77 8.90 -12.19 19.52
CA TYR A 77 7.54 -11.98 19.03
C TYR A 77 6.52 -11.91 20.16
N GLY A 78 5.59 -10.96 20.08
CA GLY A 78 4.61 -10.70 21.12
C GLY A 78 5.11 -9.82 22.28
N PHE A 79 6.41 -9.46 22.28
CA PHE A 79 6.99 -8.59 23.30
C PHE A 79 7.82 -7.44 22.70
N ASP A 80 8.85 -7.74 21.89
CA ASP A 80 9.69 -6.74 21.25
C ASP A 80 9.04 -6.22 19.94
N TYR A 81 8.25 -7.06 19.29
CA TYR A 81 7.46 -6.74 18.10
C TYR A 81 6.28 -7.71 17.93
N PHE A 82 5.31 -7.32 17.12
CA PHE A 82 4.23 -8.19 16.62
C PHE A 82 3.64 -7.61 15.34
N TYR A 83 2.99 -8.45 14.56
CA TYR A 83 2.25 -8.00 13.38
C TYR A 83 0.83 -7.55 13.77
N PRO A 84 0.18 -6.70 12.95
CA PRO A 84 -1.15 -6.17 13.24
C PRO A 84 -2.17 -7.26 13.55
N LYS A 85 -3.06 -6.98 14.50
CA LYS A 85 -4.17 -7.86 14.89
C LYS A 85 -5.51 -7.22 14.57
N PRO A 86 -6.59 -8.00 14.31
CA PRO A 86 -7.91 -7.47 14.01
C PRO A 86 -8.42 -6.45 15.02
N GLN A 87 -8.18 -6.66 16.30
CA GLN A 87 -8.64 -5.75 17.37
C GLN A 87 -7.95 -4.38 17.32
N GLU A 88 -6.68 -4.35 16.89
CA GLU A 88 -5.90 -3.13 16.76
C GLU A 88 -6.31 -2.32 15.53
N THR A 89 -6.69 -3.01 14.46
CA THR A 89 -7.04 -2.41 13.18
C THR A 89 -8.52 -2.12 12.98
N ALA A 90 -9.41 -2.72 13.79
CA ALA A 90 -10.86 -2.55 13.71
C ALA A 90 -11.32 -1.08 13.73
N PRO A 91 -10.77 -0.16 14.53
CA PRO A 91 -11.17 1.24 14.50
C PRO A 91 -10.95 1.91 13.14
N PHE A 92 -9.86 1.58 12.45
CA PHE A 92 -9.54 2.14 11.14
C PHE A 92 -10.45 1.61 10.04
N VAL A 93 -10.77 0.32 10.08
CA VAL A 93 -11.78 -0.29 9.19
C VAL A 93 -13.16 0.34 9.44
N ALA A 94 -13.57 0.51 10.69
CA ALA A 94 -14.82 1.17 11.05
C ALA A 94 -14.88 2.64 10.60
N ALA A 95 -13.72 3.33 10.61
CA ALA A 95 -13.58 4.67 10.07
C ALA A 95 -13.63 4.71 8.52
N GLY A 96 -13.68 3.56 7.84
CA GLY A 96 -13.75 3.44 6.39
C GLY A 96 -12.40 3.49 5.68
N MET A 97 -11.28 3.30 6.40
CA MET A 97 -9.97 3.13 5.78
C MET A 97 -9.89 1.77 5.08
N ASN A 98 -9.36 1.76 3.85
CA ASN A 98 -9.29 0.58 3.00
C ASN A 98 -7.86 0.11 2.70
N ALA A 99 -6.84 0.78 3.24
CA ALA A 99 -5.44 0.44 3.09
C ALA A 99 -4.72 0.33 4.45
N ILE A 100 -3.75 -0.58 4.54
CA ILE A 100 -2.86 -0.72 5.68
C ILE A 100 -1.44 -0.96 5.19
N ARG A 101 -0.46 -0.25 5.78
CA ARG A 101 0.97 -0.51 5.55
C ARG A 101 1.53 -1.22 6.77
N VAL A 102 2.21 -2.34 6.53
CA VAL A 102 2.72 -3.26 7.53
C VAL A 102 4.24 -3.33 7.40
N PRO A 103 4.99 -2.53 8.16
CA PRO A 103 6.43 -2.63 8.26
C PRO A 103 6.88 -4.01 8.75
N VAL A 104 7.84 -4.59 8.04
CA VAL A 104 8.50 -5.85 8.39
C VAL A 104 10.01 -5.66 8.35
N LEU A 105 10.77 -6.36 9.19
CA LEU A 105 12.24 -6.32 9.12
C LEU A 105 12.75 -7.49 8.29
N TRP A 106 13.62 -7.17 7.33
CA TRP A 106 14.24 -8.15 6.44
C TRP A 106 14.95 -9.26 7.23
N GLU A 107 15.74 -8.88 8.23
CA GLU A 107 16.54 -9.82 9.03
C GLU A 107 15.69 -10.80 9.86
N ARG A 108 14.41 -10.49 10.10
CA ARG A 108 13.47 -11.44 10.72
C ARG A 108 12.93 -12.42 9.72
N LEU A 109 12.51 -11.92 8.56
CA LEU A 109 12.00 -12.75 7.47
C LEU A 109 13.10 -13.62 6.84
N GLN A 110 14.29 -13.08 6.65
CA GLN A 110 15.39 -13.77 6.00
C GLN A 110 16.69 -13.51 6.78
N PRO A 111 16.97 -14.31 7.84
CA PRO A 111 18.13 -14.11 8.71
C PRO A 111 19.49 -14.24 8.02
N GLN A 112 19.54 -14.93 6.89
CA GLN A 112 20.70 -15.04 6.02
C GLN A 112 20.27 -14.65 4.60
N PRO A 113 20.96 -13.70 3.93
CA PRO A 113 20.64 -13.33 2.55
C PRO A 113 20.70 -14.54 1.62
N ASN A 114 19.80 -14.57 0.64
CA ASN A 114 19.66 -15.65 -0.34
C ASN A 114 19.27 -17.03 0.26
N ALA A 115 19.01 -17.11 1.55
CA ALA A 115 18.47 -18.32 2.20
C ALA A 115 16.93 -18.36 2.14
N PRO A 116 16.31 -19.49 2.46
CA PRO A 116 14.84 -19.54 2.64
C PRO A 116 14.35 -18.51 3.68
N ILE A 117 13.11 -18.05 3.49
CA ILE A 117 12.40 -17.26 4.50
C ILE A 117 12.26 -18.11 5.77
N ASP A 118 12.41 -17.52 6.95
CA ASP A 118 12.13 -18.17 8.21
C ASP A 118 10.66 -18.57 8.25
N ALA A 119 10.40 -19.89 8.35
CA ALA A 119 9.06 -20.43 8.27
C ALA A 119 8.16 -19.99 9.45
N THR A 120 8.75 -19.78 10.63
CA THR A 120 8.01 -19.33 11.80
C THR A 120 7.60 -17.87 11.65
N GLU A 121 8.52 -17.04 11.14
CA GLU A 121 8.23 -15.62 10.92
C GLU A 121 7.22 -15.42 9.79
N LEU A 122 7.33 -16.19 8.71
CA LEU A 122 6.36 -16.17 7.62
C LEU A 122 4.97 -16.58 8.11
N ALA A 123 4.85 -17.65 8.93
CA ALA A 123 3.58 -18.07 9.48
C ALA A 123 2.91 -17.00 10.36
N ARG A 124 3.70 -16.25 11.14
CA ARG A 124 3.20 -15.11 11.94
C ARG A 124 2.65 -14.00 11.07
N LEU A 125 3.34 -13.71 9.97
CA LEU A 125 2.91 -12.70 9.00
C LEU A 125 1.64 -13.16 8.28
N ASP A 126 1.56 -14.42 7.87
CA ASP A 126 0.38 -15.02 7.24
C ASP A 126 -0.85 -14.97 8.16
N GLU A 127 -0.70 -15.31 9.44
CA GLU A 127 -1.76 -15.20 10.44
C GLU A 127 -2.27 -13.76 10.56
N SER A 128 -1.36 -12.79 10.60
CA SER A 128 -1.73 -11.38 10.63
C SER A 128 -2.49 -10.96 9.38
N ILE A 129 -1.97 -11.26 8.18
CA ILE A 129 -2.61 -10.91 6.89
C ILE A 129 -4.01 -11.52 6.78
N ALA A 130 -4.18 -12.78 7.21
CA ALA A 130 -5.50 -13.43 7.25
C ALA A 130 -6.50 -12.66 8.13
N GLY A 131 -6.03 -12.05 9.21
CA GLY A 131 -6.81 -11.21 10.11
C GLY A 131 -7.17 -9.81 9.56
N LEU A 132 -6.54 -9.37 8.46
CA LEU A 132 -6.74 -8.04 7.87
C LEU A 132 -7.82 -8.01 6.76
N GLY A 133 -8.88 -8.81 6.92
CA GLY A 133 -9.95 -8.96 5.91
C GLY A 133 -10.73 -7.67 5.58
N GLY A 134 -10.67 -6.64 6.44
CA GLY A 134 -11.33 -5.35 6.23
C GLY A 134 -10.58 -4.40 5.26
N PHE A 135 -9.34 -4.73 4.86
CA PHE A 135 -8.54 -3.88 3.99
C PHE A 135 -8.51 -4.44 2.56
N GLY A 136 -8.72 -3.54 1.59
CA GLY A 136 -8.59 -3.82 0.16
C GLY A 136 -7.15 -3.72 -0.36
N LEU A 137 -6.25 -3.08 0.41
CA LEU A 137 -4.82 -2.99 0.12
C LEU A 137 -4.01 -3.23 1.41
N ILE A 138 -3.08 -4.19 1.36
CA ILE A 138 -2.14 -4.50 2.44
C ILE A 138 -0.73 -4.35 1.89
N ILE A 139 -0.02 -3.32 2.31
CA ILE A 139 1.33 -3.02 1.84
C ILE A 139 2.32 -3.69 2.78
N LEU A 140 3.04 -4.69 2.28
CA LEU A 140 4.18 -5.27 2.98
C LEU A 140 5.39 -4.39 2.71
N ASP A 141 5.91 -3.72 3.71
CA ASP A 141 7.01 -2.79 3.62
C ASP A 141 8.28 -3.36 4.26
N VAL A 142 9.33 -3.52 3.48
CA VAL A 142 10.66 -3.90 4.01
C VAL A 142 11.29 -2.68 4.68
N HIS A 143 11.16 -2.58 6.02
CA HIS A 143 11.46 -1.38 6.80
C HIS A 143 12.95 -1.24 7.16
N ASN A 144 13.84 -1.26 6.16
CA ASN A 144 15.28 -1.43 6.37
C ASN A 144 16.18 -0.31 5.84
N TYR A 145 15.64 0.81 5.31
CA TYR A 145 16.42 2.01 4.95
C TYR A 145 17.57 1.75 3.96
N ALA A 146 17.37 0.83 3.00
CA ALA A 146 18.39 0.31 2.10
C ALA A 146 19.62 -0.27 2.82
N LYS A 147 19.39 -0.95 3.94
CA LYS A 147 20.42 -1.61 4.75
C LYS A 147 20.04 -3.05 5.04
N TYR A 148 21.05 -3.91 5.19
CA TYR A 148 20.89 -5.22 5.80
C TYR A 148 21.90 -5.35 6.94
N ARG A 149 21.45 -5.67 8.16
CA ARG A 149 22.26 -5.67 9.39
C ARG A 149 23.11 -4.40 9.56
N GLY A 150 22.52 -3.24 9.24
CA GLY A 150 23.16 -1.94 9.36
C GLY A 150 24.15 -1.59 8.23
N GLN A 151 24.47 -2.51 7.34
CA GLN A 151 25.34 -2.27 6.18
C GLN A 151 24.52 -1.82 4.97
N ARG A 152 24.95 -0.76 4.30
CA ARG A 152 24.25 -0.20 3.13
C ARG A 152 24.31 -1.14 1.93
N LEU A 153 23.20 -1.27 1.22
CA LEU A 153 23.08 -2.17 0.06
C LEU A 153 23.99 -1.75 -1.10
N ASP A 154 24.20 -0.46 -1.33
CA ASP A 154 25.12 0.01 -2.38
C ASP A 154 26.57 -0.43 -2.16
N GLN A 155 26.95 -0.80 -0.93
CA GLN A 155 28.27 -1.29 -0.57
C GLN A 155 28.39 -2.82 -0.61
N ILE A 156 27.36 -3.53 -0.13
CA ILE A 156 27.40 -4.98 0.03
C ILE A 156 26.69 -5.73 -1.10
N ASP A 157 25.75 -5.07 -1.80
CA ASP A 157 24.94 -5.65 -2.87
C ASP A 157 24.52 -4.58 -3.90
N PRO A 158 25.47 -3.92 -4.57
CA PRO A 158 25.20 -2.78 -5.45
C PRO A 158 24.34 -3.12 -6.68
N ARG A 159 24.10 -4.41 -6.94
CA ARG A 159 23.21 -4.90 -7.99
C ARG A 159 21.85 -5.37 -7.48
N GLY A 160 21.63 -5.35 -6.17
CA GLY A 160 20.36 -5.67 -5.55
C GLY A 160 19.97 -7.15 -5.55
N ALA A 161 20.92 -8.07 -5.74
CA ALA A 161 20.64 -9.50 -5.83
C ALA A 161 20.07 -10.08 -4.52
N MET A 162 20.54 -9.59 -3.37
CA MET A 162 20.04 -10.03 -2.05
C MET A 162 18.59 -9.59 -1.82
N LEU A 163 18.29 -8.32 -2.12
CA LEU A 163 16.92 -7.80 -1.97
C LEU A 163 15.99 -8.43 -3.00
N ALA A 164 16.46 -8.66 -4.21
CA ALA A 164 15.73 -9.36 -5.28
C ALA A 164 15.37 -10.81 -4.90
N ASP A 165 16.26 -11.54 -4.20
CA ASP A 165 15.96 -12.89 -3.70
C ASP A 165 14.85 -12.86 -2.64
N LEU A 166 14.92 -11.95 -1.67
CA LEU A 166 13.85 -11.75 -0.69
C LEU A 166 12.50 -11.54 -1.41
N TRP A 167 12.46 -10.58 -2.35
CA TRP A 167 11.23 -10.26 -3.08
C TRP A 167 10.76 -11.39 -3.99
N THR A 168 11.66 -12.16 -4.59
CA THR A 168 11.29 -13.38 -5.35
C THR A 168 10.50 -14.36 -4.47
N ARG A 169 10.95 -14.56 -3.23
CA ARG A 169 10.30 -15.50 -2.30
C ARG A 169 8.96 -14.97 -1.81
N LEU A 170 8.92 -13.72 -1.36
CA LEU A 170 7.67 -13.09 -0.88
C LEU A 170 6.64 -12.95 -2.02
N ALA A 171 7.08 -12.58 -3.22
CA ALA A 171 6.18 -12.44 -4.36
C ALA A 171 5.58 -13.80 -4.79
N ARG A 172 6.38 -14.88 -4.79
CA ARG A 172 5.84 -16.23 -5.04
C ARG A 172 4.80 -16.65 -4.00
N HIS A 173 5.04 -16.32 -2.74
CA HIS A 173 4.15 -16.68 -1.66
C HIS A 173 2.81 -15.92 -1.73
N TYR A 174 2.87 -14.62 -2.03
CA TYR A 174 1.70 -13.73 -1.97
C TYR A 174 1.07 -13.38 -3.33
N ALA A 175 1.57 -13.91 -4.46
CA ALA A 175 1.05 -13.58 -5.80
C ALA A 175 -0.45 -13.87 -5.96
N GLY A 176 -0.98 -14.83 -5.21
CA GLY A 176 -2.41 -15.22 -5.26
C GLY A 176 -3.35 -14.24 -4.56
N ASP A 177 -2.86 -13.40 -3.64
CA ASP A 177 -3.67 -12.40 -2.96
C ASP A 177 -3.42 -10.99 -3.54
N GLN A 178 -4.32 -10.53 -4.39
CA GLN A 178 -4.20 -9.22 -5.05
C GLN A 178 -4.40 -8.01 -4.12
N ARG A 179 -4.78 -8.24 -2.86
CA ARG A 179 -4.79 -7.17 -1.84
C ARG A 179 -3.38 -6.82 -1.40
N ILE A 180 -2.42 -7.74 -1.52
CA ILE A 180 -1.04 -7.50 -1.13
C ILE A 180 -0.37 -6.58 -2.14
N ALA A 181 0.27 -5.53 -1.64
CA ALA A 181 1.23 -4.71 -2.38
C ALA A 181 2.64 -4.90 -1.80
N PHE A 182 3.64 -4.79 -2.65
CA PHE A 182 5.04 -4.96 -2.29
C PHE A 182 5.73 -3.59 -2.19
N GLY A 183 5.95 -3.10 -0.97
CA GLY A 183 6.76 -1.92 -0.67
C GLY A 183 8.24 -2.31 -0.64
N VAL A 184 8.94 -2.01 -1.73
CA VAL A 184 10.26 -2.56 -2.01
C VAL A 184 11.25 -2.31 -0.86
N MET A 185 11.22 -1.13 -0.27
CA MET A 185 12.11 -0.72 0.82
C MET A 185 11.57 0.53 1.50
N ASN A 186 11.61 0.59 2.83
CA ASN A 186 11.37 1.84 3.54
C ASN A 186 12.56 2.79 3.38
N GLU A 187 12.30 4.02 2.99
CA GLU A 187 13.18 5.19 3.11
C GLU A 187 14.67 4.93 2.82
N PRO A 188 15.06 4.50 1.63
CA PRO A 188 16.46 4.40 1.28
C PRO A 188 17.19 5.71 1.58
N ASN A 189 18.29 5.64 2.35
CA ASN A 189 19.08 6.84 2.68
C ASN A 189 20.57 6.55 2.84
N GLY A 190 21.37 7.61 2.76
CA GLY A 190 22.82 7.52 2.85
C GLY A 190 23.49 6.98 1.57
N LEU A 191 22.73 6.80 0.49
CA LEU A 191 23.22 6.44 -0.84
C LEU A 191 22.61 7.37 -1.88
N SER A 192 23.23 7.47 -3.04
CA SER A 192 22.74 8.30 -4.16
C SER A 192 21.54 7.66 -4.84
N ALA A 193 20.72 8.47 -5.53
CA ALA A 193 19.59 7.93 -6.32
C ALA A 193 20.08 7.06 -7.48
N THR A 194 21.21 7.41 -8.09
CA THR A 194 21.89 6.60 -9.10
C THR A 194 22.33 5.24 -8.56
N ALA A 195 22.81 5.15 -7.31
CA ALA A 195 23.19 3.88 -6.69
C ALA A 195 21.98 3.03 -6.26
N TRP A 196 20.89 3.68 -5.85
CA TRP A 196 19.64 3.00 -5.48
C TRP A 196 18.92 2.39 -6.69
N ARG A 197 18.94 3.06 -7.84
CA ARG A 197 18.20 2.68 -9.05
C ARG A 197 18.38 1.20 -9.46
N PRO A 198 19.59 0.64 -9.61
CA PRO A 198 19.76 -0.76 -10.01
C PRO A 198 19.20 -1.74 -8.96
N ILE A 199 19.25 -1.40 -7.66
CA ILE A 199 18.73 -2.23 -6.58
C ILE A 199 17.18 -2.28 -6.63
N ALA A 200 16.56 -1.13 -6.81
CA ALA A 200 15.10 -1.02 -6.97
C ALA A 200 14.61 -1.77 -8.22
N GLU A 201 15.30 -1.61 -9.34
CA GLU A 201 14.97 -2.27 -10.60
C GLU A 201 15.10 -3.79 -10.51
N ALA A 202 16.19 -4.30 -9.91
CA ALA A 202 16.39 -5.73 -9.70
C ALA A 202 15.25 -6.33 -8.86
N SER A 203 14.81 -5.62 -7.82
CA SER A 203 13.69 -6.04 -6.98
C SER A 203 12.35 -6.08 -7.75
N LEU A 204 12.05 -5.03 -8.52
CA LEU A 204 10.85 -4.99 -9.37
C LEU A 204 10.85 -6.12 -10.39
N GLN A 205 11.97 -6.33 -11.08
CA GLN A 205 12.11 -7.40 -12.09
C GLN A 205 11.98 -8.78 -11.45
N ALA A 206 12.57 -8.99 -10.27
CA ALA A 206 12.48 -10.24 -9.54
C ALA A 206 11.03 -10.57 -9.13
N ILE A 207 10.27 -9.58 -8.65
CA ILE A 207 8.84 -9.72 -8.37
C ILE A 207 8.10 -10.15 -9.63
N ARG A 208 8.31 -9.46 -10.75
CA ARG A 208 7.61 -9.74 -12.02
C ARG A 208 8.00 -11.07 -12.65
N ALA A 209 9.23 -11.50 -12.48
CA ALA A 209 9.69 -12.82 -12.93
C ALA A 209 8.96 -14.00 -12.25
N THR A 210 8.34 -13.79 -11.09
CA THR A 210 7.48 -14.79 -10.44
C THR A 210 6.09 -14.95 -11.08
N GLY A 211 5.70 -14.03 -11.96
CA GLY A 211 4.34 -13.92 -12.50
C GLY A 211 3.40 -13.05 -11.64
N ALA A 212 3.85 -12.55 -10.50
CA ALA A 212 3.05 -11.70 -9.61
C ALA A 212 2.66 -10.38 -10.32
N ARG A 213 1.38 -10.02 -10.24
CA ARG A 213 0.82 -8.78 -10.81
C ARG A 213 0.41 -7.76 -9.74
N ASN A 214 0.67 -8.04 -8.49
CA ASN A 214 0.42 -7.18 -7.34
C ASN A 214 0.99 -5.77 -7.55
N LEU A 215 0.40 -4.76 -6.91
CA LEU A 215 0.97 -3.42 -6.88
C LEU A 215 2.37 -3.44 -6.27
N VAL A 216 3.32 -2.76 -6.91
CA VAL A 216 4.66 -2.55 -6.38
C VAL A 216 4.86 -1.08 -6.07
N LEU A 217 5.27 -0.77 -4.85
CA LEU A 217 5.61 0.57 -4.41
C LEU A 217 7.13 0.70 -4.37
N VAL A 218 7.67 1.64 -5.15
CA VAL A 218 9.11 1.84 -5.30
C VAL A 218 9.50 3.20 -4.70
N PRO A 219 10.23 3.23 -3.58
CA PRO A 219 10.69 4.47 -2.97
C PRO A 219 11.91 5.05 -3.69
N GLY A 220 12.14 6.33 -3.44
CA GLY A 220 13.40 6.99 -3.77
C GLY A 220 14.38 6.99 -2.59
N THR A 221 15.53 7.64 -2.78
CA THR A 221 16.49 7.94 -1.70
C THR A 221 16.13 9.23 -0.96
N ASN A 222 16.98 9.65 -0.01
CA ASN A 222 16.71 10.81 0.85
C ASN A 222 15.35 10.68 1.55
N TRP A 223 15.16 9.51 2.21
CA TRP A 223 13.92 9.15 2.91
C TRP A 223 12.67 9.24 2.03
N SER A 224 12.85 9.13 0.72
CA SER A 224 11.76 9.19 -0.28
C SER A 224 10.92 10.47 -0.22
N GLY A 225 11.51 11.61 0.19
CA GLY A 225 10.79 12.87 0.42
C GLY A 225 10.13 13.44 -0.84
N ALA A 226 8.82 13.72 -0.77
CA ALA A 226 8.11 14.35 -1.89
C ALA A 226 8.66 15.75 -2.19
N HIS A 227 8.98 16.54 -1.14
CA HIS A 227 9.55 17.88 -1.25
C HIS A 227 10.93 17.93 -1.95
N SER A 228 11.66 16.80 -1.92
CA SER A 228 13.00 16.67 -2.49
C SER A 228 13.07 15.80 -3.75
N TRP A 229 11.95 15.25 -4.21
CA TRP A 229 11.87 14.26 -5.27
C TRP A 229 12.59 14.66 -6.56
N THR A 230 12.52 15.92 -6.93
CA THR A 230 13.12 16.47 -8.16
C THR A 230 14.33 17.38 -7.89
N LYS A 231 14.80 17.48 -6.63
CA LYS A 231 15.88 18.41 -6.26
C LYS A 231 17.27 17.81 -6.50
N GLY A 232 18.16 18.62 -7.07
CA GLY A 232 19.56 18.29 -7.29
C GLY A 232 19.81 17.46 -8.55
N SER A 233 21.08 17.29 -8.89
CA SER A 233 21.52 16.58 -10.09
C SER A 233 21.38 15.06 -9.99
N ASP A 234 21.36 14.50 -8.78
CA ASP A 234 21.12 13.08 -8.49
C ASP A 234 19.74 12.95 -7.82
N SER A 235 18.70 13.56 -8.38
CA SER A 235 17.34 13.49 -7.84
C SER A 235 16.69 12.15 -8.10
N ASN A 236 15.76 11.74 -7.22
CA ASN A 236 14.93 10.57 -7.44
C ASN A 236 14.17 10.64 -8.77
N GLY A 237 13.62 11.83 -9.07
CA GLY A 237 12.91 12.06 -10.30
C GLY A 237 13.76 11.82 -11.55
N GLU A 238 15.05 12.17 -11.53
CA GLU A 238 15.94 11.91 -12.66
C GLU A 238 16.38 10.44 -12.72
N ALA A 239 16.79 9.89 -11.61
CA ALA A 239 17.29 8.51 -11.55
C ALA A 239 16.23 7.45 -11.85
N LEU A 240 14.99 7.67 -11.41
CA LEU A 240 13.91 6.67 -11.49
C LEU A 240 12.95 6.86 -12.67
N LYS A 241 13.03 7.95 -13.44
CA LYS A 241 12.08 8.25 -14.53
C LYS A 241 11.99 7.19 -15.62
N THR A 242 13.05 6.40 -15.80
CA THR A 242 13.13 5.34 -16.80
C THR A 242 12.85 3.95 -16.23
N LEU A 243 12.48 3.85 -14.95
CA LEU A 243 12.05 2.58 -14.36
C LEU A 243 10.70 2.17 -14.96
N VAL A 244 10.64 0.98 -15.54
CA VAL A 244 9.44 0.47 -16.21
C VAL A 244 9.00 -0.81 -15.54
N ASP A 245 7.73 -0.87 -15.18
CA ASP A 245 7.08 -2.10 -14.75
C ASP A 245 6.38 -2.80 -15.93
N PRO A 246 6.81 -3.99 -16.33
CA PRO A 246 6.18 -4.73 -17.44
C PRO A 246 4.71 -5.10 -17.17
N ALA A 247 4.28 -5.14 -15.89
CA ALA A 247 2.88 -5.37 -15.54
C ALA A 247 2.04 -4.08 -15.49
N ASN A 248 2.66 -2.91 -15.66
CA ASN A 248 2.03 -1.59 -15.54
C ASN A 248 1.24 -1.43 -14.22
N ASN A 249 1.74 -1.99 -13.13
CA ASN A 249 1.12 -1.92 -11.81
C ASN A 249 2.13 -1.57 -10.72
N MET A 250 2.82 -0.43 -10.89
CA MET A 250 3.68 0.17 -9.86
C MET A 250 3.28 1.63 -9.59
N ALA A 251 3.70 2.13 -8.44
CA ALA A 251 3.71 3.54 -8.11
C ALA A 251 5.01 3.89 -7.37
N PHE A 252 5.41 5.16 -7.45
CA PHE A 252 6.51 5.65 -6.63
C PHE A 252 6.00 5.96 -5.23
N GLU A 253 6.63 5.34 -4.22
CA GLU A 253 6.32 5.60 -2.82
C GLU A 253 7.07 6.85 -2.37
N MET A 254 6.35 7.78 -1.77
CA MET A 254 6.90 9.02 -1.24
C MET A 254 6.45 9.22 0.20
N HIS A 255 7.30 9.88 0.99
CA HIS A 255 7.01 10.27 2.36
C HIS A 255 7.06 11.78 2.48
N GLN A 256 6.26 12.38 3.35
CA GLN A 256 6.30 13.82 3.58
C GLN A 256 5.70 14.20 4.93
N TYR A 257 6.50 14.71 5.81
CA TYR A 257 6.03 15.25 7.09
C TYR A 257 5.94 16.77 7.02
N PRO A 258 4.96 17.40 7.70
CA PRO A 258 4.75 18.85 7.66
C PRO A 258 5.56 19.63 8.70
N ASP A 259 6.48 19.02 9.43
CA ASP A 259 7.42 19.70 10.31
C ASP A 259 8.52 20.44 9.51
N ALA A 260 9.26 21.32 10.16
CA ALA A 260 10.13 22.29 9.46
C ALA A 260 11.22 21.66 8.58
N ASP A 261 11.75 20.52 9.00
CA ASP A 261 12.79 19.77 8.27
C ASP A 261 12.25 18.51 7.58
N SER A 262 10.93 18.30 7.60
CA SER A 262 10.24 17.16 7.00
C SER A 262 10.64 15.79 7.57
N SER A 263 11.16 15.75 8.81
CA SER A 263 11.68 14.54 9.45
C SER A 263 10.63 13.68 10.14
N GLY A 264 9.46 14.24 10.46
CA GLY A 264 8.44 13.57 11.27
C GLY A 264 8.83 13.43 12.75
N THR A 265 9.75 14.26 13.25
CA THR A 265 10.29 14.18 14.62
C THR A 265 9.89 15.33 15.52
N HIS A 266 9.26 16.38 14.97
CA HIS A 266 8.89 17.58 15.72
C HIS A 266 7.37 17.72 15.84
N PRO A 267 6.87 18.25 16.99
CA PRO A 267 5.44 18.44 17.17
C PRO A 267 4.85 19.66 16.44
N GLU A 268 5.70 20.62 16.05
CA GLU A 268 5.31 21.85 15.34
C GLU A 268 5.33 21.63 13.83
N CYS A 269 4.42 22.26 13.12
CA CYS A 269 4.31 22.17 11.68
C CYS A 269 4.54 23.52 10.99
N VAL A 270 5.02 23.48 9.76
CA VAL A 270 5.01 24.63 8.86
C VAL A 270 3.57 25.09 8.58
N SER A 271 3.39 26.23 7.93
CA SER A 271 2.06 26.71 7.59
C SER A 271 1.34 25.69 6.66
N PRO A 272 0.00 25.61 6.71
CA PRO A 272 -0.78 24.73 5.82
C PRO A 272 -0.44 24.89 4.33
N LYS A 273 -0.22 26.14 3.91
CA LYS A 273 0.20 26.46 2.54
C LYS A 273 1.56 25.82 2.20
N ALA A 274 2.55 25.97 3.08
CA ALA A 274 3.88 25.40 2.86
C ALA A 274 3.85 23.86 2.87
N ALA A 275 3.05 23.24 3.74
CA ALA A 275 2.85 21.80 3.78
C ALA A 275 2.26 21.27 2.46
N ALA A 276 1.24 21.94 1.91
CA ALA A 276 0.67 21.59 0.61
C ALA A 276 1.68 21.76 -0.54
N GLN A 277 2.42 22.87 -0.57
CA GLN A 277 3.41 23.17 -1.62
C GLN A 277 4.58 22.17 -1.66
N ALA A 278 4.85 21.43 -0.58
CA ALA A 278 5.86 20.39 -0.57
C ALA A 278 5.60 19.27 -1.61
N PHE A 279 4.37 19.13 -2.10
CA PHE A 279 3.98 18.15 -3.10
C PHE A 279 4.01 18.66 -4.55
N ASP A 280 4.13 19.97 -4.78
CA ASP A 280 3.95 20.58 -6.12
C ASP A 280 4.89 19.96 -7.15
N SER A 281 6.20 19.90 -6.84
CA SER A 281 7.20 19.39 -7.78
C SER A 281 7.06 17.90 -8.05
N ALA A 282 6.75 17.11 -7.02
CA ALA A 282 6.53 15.68 -7.15
C ALA A 282 5.26 15.38 -7.98
N THR A 283 4.16 16.09 -7.71
CA THR A 283 2.90 15.95 -8.46
C THR A 283 3.07 16.33 -9.93
N ALA A 284 3.76 17.44 -10.20
CA ALA A 284 4.08 17.85 -11.57
C ALA A 284 4.95 16.82 -12.29
N TRP A 285 5.95 16.26 -11.59
CA TRP A 285 6.82 15.22 -12.13
C TRP A 285 6.03 13.92 -12.45
N LEU A 286 5.15 13.49 -11.56
CA LEU A 286 4.30 12.31 -11.78
C LEU A 286 3.45 12.48 -13.05
N ARG A 287 2.82 13.65 -13.24
CA ARG A 287 2.02 13.95 -14.44
C ARG A 287 2.89 13.97 -15.71
N ALA A 288 4.03 14.65 -15.67
CA ALA A 288 4.92 14.77 -16.83
C ALA A 288 5.48 13.41 -17.28
N ASN A 289 5.70 12.48 -16.37
CA ASN A 289 6.23 11.14 -16.65
C ASN A 289 5.14 10.06 -16.76
N LYS A 290 3.84 10.43 -16.72
CA LYS A 290 2.70 9.49 -16.73
C LYS A 290 2.85 8.41 -15.65
N ALA A 291 3.42 8.79 -14.51
CA ALA A 291 3.70 7.95 -13.38
C ALA A 291 2.61 8.11 -12.30
N ARG A 292 2.57 7.17 -11.37
CA ARG A 292 1.68 7.20 -10.21
C ARG A 292 2.49 7.34 -8.94
N GLY A 293 1.95 8.06 -7.96
CA GLY A 293 2.51 8.21 -6.62
C GLY A 293 1.66 7.52 -5.56
N PHE A 294 2.26 7.19 -4.45
CA PHE A 294 1.62 6.74 -3.22
C PHE A 294 2.30 7.43 -2.04
N LEU A 295 1.54 8.10 -1.17
CA LEU A 295 2.09 8.69 0.04
C LEU A 295 2.14 7.63 1.14
N GLY A 296 3.29 6.95 1.28
CA GLY A 296 3.47 5.82 2.18
C GLY A 296 3.51 6.22 3.65
N GLU A 297 4.10 7.39 3.95
CA GLU A 297 4.15 7.95 5.29
C GLU A 297 3.95 9.45 5.29
N PHE A 298 3.14 9.91 6.21
CA PHE A 298 2.96 11.29 6.64
C PHE A 298 2.26 11.30 8.00
N GLY A 299 2.47 12.32 8.78
CA GLY A 299 1.86 12.41 10.10
C GLY A 299 1.95 13.83 10.63
N ALA A 300 1.09 14.17 11.59
CA ALA A 300 1.07 15.47 12.24
C ALA A 300 0.64 15.35 13.69
N SER A 301 1.09 16.27 14.54
CA SER A 301 0.62 16.35 15.92
C SER A 301 -0.82 16.87 15.99
N SER A 302 -1.40 16.86 17.19
CA SER A 302 -2.75 17.41 17.42
C SER A 302 -2.77 18.93 17.61
N ASP A 303 -1.65 19.62 17.41
CA ASP A 303 -1.61 21.08 17.39
C ASP A 303 -2.54 21.64 16.29
N PRO A 304 -3.31 22.72 16.54
CA PRO A 304 -4.26 23.25 15.57
C PRO A 304 -3.66 23.62 14.20
N ASN A 305 -2.41 24.17 14.19
CA ASN A 305 -1.72 24.47 12.93
C ASN A 305 -1.33 23.18 12.20
N CYS A 306 -0.92 22.13 12.95
CA CYS A 306 -0.59 20.82 12.38
C CYS A 306 -1.82 20.11 11.82
N LEU A 307 -2.98 20.20 12.49
CA LEU A 307 -4.24 19.69 11.95
C LEU A 307 -4.64 20.42 10.66
N ALA A 308 -4.46 21.73 10.60
CA ALA A 308 -4.70 22.50 9.37
C ALA A 308 -3.70 22.16 8.27
N ALA A 309 -2.43 21.91 8.61
CA ALA A 309 -1.42 21.46 7.65
C ALA A 309 -1.74 20.05 7.12
N LEU A 310 -2.20 19.14 7.97
CA LEU A 310 -2.66 17.80 7.58
C LEU A 310 -3.83 17.86 6.60
N ASP A 311 -4.82 18.71 6.86
CA ASP A 311 -5.97 18.94 5.97
C ASP A 311 -5.53 19.47 4.59
N ALA A 312 -4.60 20.44 4.59
CA ALA A 312 -4.07 21.00 3.36
C ALA A 312 -3.27 19.98 2.52
N VAL A 313 -2.46 19.13 3.16
CA VAL A 313 -1.75 18.02 2.51
C VAL A 313 -2.74 17.07 1.84
N LEU A 314 -3.75 16.62 2.58
CA LEU A 314 -4.75 15.68 2.05
C LEU A 314 -5.58 16.31 0.93
N GLY A 315 -5.95 17.59 1.05
CA GLY A 315 -6.60 18.34 -0.02
C GLY A 315 -5.77 18.42 -1.31
N THR A 316 -4.43 18.46 -1.19
CA THR A 316 -3.52 18.40 -2.34
C THR A 316 -3.54 17.02 -3.02
N LEU A 317 -3.60 15.95 -2.24
CA LEU A 317 -3.72 14.59 -2.79
C LEU A 317 -5.07 14.36 -3.45
N ASP A 318 -6.16 14.90 -2.88
CA ASP A 318 -7.49 14.84 -3.47
C ASP A 318 -7.54 15.56 -4.82
N ALA A 319 -6.94 16.74 -4.90
CA ALA A 319 -6.80 17.50 -6.16
C ALA A 319 -5.87 16.80 -7.16
N GLY A 320 -4.92 15.98 -6.68
CA GLY A 320 -3.97 15.20 -7.45
C GLY A 320 -4.34 13.73 -7.63
N SER A 321 -5.59 13.32 -7.38
CA SER A 321 -6.04 11.92 -7.47
C SER A 321 -5.93 11.29 -8.87
N ASP A 322 -5.63 12.09 -9.88
CA ASP A 322 -5.26 11.62 -11.23
C ASP A 322 -3.90 10.89 -11.26
N VAL A 323 -3.00 11.23 -10.32
CA VAL A 323 -1.66 10.62 -10.22
C VAL A 323 -1.36 10.00 -8.85
N TRP A 324 -2.00 10.45 -7.78
CA TRP A 324 -1.85 9.88 -6.45
C TRP A 324 -2.83 8.73 -6.23
N LEU A 325 -2.31 7.50 -6.09
CA LEU A 325 -3.14 6.30 -5.87
C LEU A 325 -3.73 6.21 -4.48
N GLY A 326 -3.03 6.73 -3.49
CA GLY A 326 -3.44 6.59 -2.10
C GLY A 326 -2.43 7.15 -1.11
N TRP A 327 -2.79 6.95 0.16
CA TRP A 327 -1.96 7.35 1.30
C TRP A 327 -2.15 6.42 2.50
N THR A 328 -1.11 6.32 3.34
CA THR A 328 -1.16 5.66 4.66
C THR A 328 -0.54 6.55 5.72
N TYR A 329 -1.35 6.94 6.72
CA TYR A 329 -0.94 7.86 7.80
C TYR A 329 0.00 7.17 8.81
N TRP A 330 1.00 7.87 9.30
CA TRP A 330 1.93 7.42 10.36
C TRP A 330 1.54 8.02 11.72
N ALA A 331 1.01 7.23 12.72
CA ALA A 331 0.74 5.82 12.62
C ALA A 331 -0.34 5.41 13.62
N GLY A 332 -0.93 4.27 13.41
CA GLY A 332 -1.71 3.52 14.39
C GLY A 332 -0.87 2.44 15.09
N GLY A 333 -1.47 1.78 16.07
CA GLY A 333 -0.84 0.69 16.82
C GLY A 333 -0.72 0.97 18.31
N ALA A 334 -1.06 -0.03 19.12
CA ALA A 334 -1.16 0.12 20.59
C ALA A 334 0.19 0.36 21.28
N LEU A 335 1.31 -0.04 20.67
CA LEU A 335 2.65 0.12 21.27
C LEU A 335 3.21 1.54 21.21
N TRP A 336 2.58 2.46 20.46
CA TRP A 336 3.06 3.84 20.37
C TRP A 336 2.92 4.62 21.67
N GLY A 337 1.97 4.26 22.56
CA GLY A 337 1.71 5.01 23.78
C GLY A 337 1.41 6.49 23.50
N PRO A 338 2.11 7.44 24.17
CA PRO A 338 1.87 8.87 24.03
C PRO A 338 2.56 9.49 22.79
N TYR A 339 2.83 8.72 21.75
CA TYR A 339 3.45 9.24 20.52
C TYR A 339 2.58 10.32 19.87
N MET A 340 3.18 11.47 19.56
CA MET A 340 2.48 12.68 19.14
C MET A 340 1.66 12.54 17.83
N TYR A 341 2.03 11.62 16.96
CA TYR A 341 1.33 11.35 15.70
C TYR A 341 0.41 10.13 15.79
N SER A 342 0.33 9.48 16.97
CA SER A 342 -0.54 8.31 17.11
C SER A 342 -2.00 8.65 16.84
N VAL A 343 -2.63 7.87 15.98
CA VAL A 343 -4.08 7.89 15.71
C VAL A 343 -4.78 6.67 16.28
N GLN A 344 -4.07 5.84 17.07
CA GLN A 344 -4.73 4.73 17.77
C GLN A 344 -5.72 5.30 18.80
N PRO A 345 -7.00 4.94 18.74
CA PRO A 345 -7.96 5.33 19.76
C PRO A 345 -7.55 4.84 21.14
N ASP A 346 -7.86 5.60 22.16
CA ASP A 346 -7.67 5.25 23.56
C ASP A 346 -8.97 5.37 24.37
N LYS A 347 -8.84 5.38 25.71
CA LYS A 347 -9.98 5.48 26.62
C LYS A 347 -10.80 6.78 26.47
N THR A 348 -10.20 7.80 25.85
CA THR A 348 -10.85 9.11 25.62
C THR A 348 -11.52 9.20 24.25
N GLY A 349 -11.38 8.16 23.41
CA GLY A 349 -11.92 8.09 22.07
C GLY A 349 -10.88 8.27 20.97
N ASP A 350 -11.33 8.75 19.80
CA ASP A 350 -10.49 8.99 18.62
C ASP A 350 -9.55 10.19 18.84
N LYS A 351 -8.38 10.12 18.23
CA LYS A 351 -7.45 11.24 18.21
C LYS A 351 -7.93 12.34 17.25
N PRO A 352 -7.59 13.63 17.52
CA PRO A 352 -8.05 14.76 16.69
C PRO A 352 -7.75 14.61 15.19
N GLN A 353 -6.61 14.02 14.85
CA GLN A 353 -6.20 13.76 13.46
C GLN A 353 -7.21 12.89 12.71
N MET A 354 -7.90 11.95 13.38
CA MET A 354 -8.86 11.04 12.75
C MET A 354 -10.00 11.80 12.08
N SER A 355 -10.48 12.90 12.66
CA SER A 355 -11.52 13.71 12.06
C SER A 355 -11.12 14.32 10.72
N ILE A 356 -9.82 14.64 10.56
CA ILE A 356 -9.26 15.13 9.30
C ILE A 356 -9.16 13.96 8.30
N LEU A 357 -8.53 12.86 8.69
CA LEU A 357 -8.31 11.69 7.84
C LEU A 357 -9.63 11.15 7.24
N ILE A 358 -10.68 11.10 8.07
CA ILE A 358 -12.02 10.61 7.65
C ILE A 358 -12.65 11.51 6.57
N ARG A 359 -12.39 12.82 6.56
CA ARG A 359 -12.92 13.72 5.51
C ARG A 359 -12.32 13.47 4.14
N HIS A 360 -11.09 12.95 4.08
CA HIS A 360 -10.32 12.72 2.85
C HIS A 360 -10.23 11.24 2.46
N LYS A 361 -11.05 10.38 3.05
CA LYS A 361 -11.10 8.96 2.66
C LYS A 361 -11.82 8.75 1.33
N SER A 362 -11.45 7.69 0.62
CA SER A 362 -12.10 7.24 -0.62
C SER A 362 -13.51 6.68 -0.40
#